data_79b3b011814814346fdd41a06fef2fdb
#
_entry.id   79b3b011814814346fdd41a06fef2fdb
#
_cell.length_a   1.000
_cell.length_b   1.000
_cell.length_c   1.000
_cell.angle_alpha   90.00
_cell.angle_beta   90.00
_cell.angle_gamma   90.00
#
_symmetry.space_group_name_H-M   'P 1'
#
loop_
_entity.id
_entity.type
_entity.pdbx_description
1 polymer ?
#
loop_
_entity_poly.entity_id
_entity_poly.type
_entity_poly.pdbx_seq_one_letter_code
_entity_poly.pdbx_strand_id
1 'polypeptide(L)'
;MIGKIGIIGDVHSEHLRLRQALGWLEQQSVDAVICTGDIADGQGCIEQCWRALAGAQVHTVAGNHDRWLLDDENRHVRNAQFRTGVSAEGLAFLQSLPKIVRLETAGGELRLCHGMADDDMAKVWPGTETTAT
;
A
#
# COMPACT_ATOMS: atom_id res chain seq x y z
N MET A 1 18.68 2.56 13.11
CA MET A 1 18.23 3.58 12.15
C MET A 1 18.05 2.94 10.78
N ILE A 2 17.01 3.31 10.07
CA ILE A 2 16.68 2.72 8.77
C ILE A 2 17.68 3.21 7.72
N GLY A 3 18.47 2.31 7.15
CA GLY A 3 19.44 2.60 6.09
C GLY A 3 19.08 1.97 4.74
N LYS A 4 18.30 0.88 4.76
CA LYS A 4 17.90 0.16 3.54
C LYS A 4 16.42 -0.17 3.60
N ILE A 5 15.67 0.24 2.58
CA ILE A 5 14.21 0.11 2.52
C ILE A 5 13.81 -0.73 1.30
N GLY A 6 12.88 -1.67 1.52
CA GLY A 6 12.16 -2.35 0.45
C GLY A 6 10.88 -1.59 0.12
N ILE A 7 10.54 -1.49 -1.16
CA ILE A 7 9.36 -0.76 -1.62
C ILE A 7 8.48 -1.70 -2.43
N ILE A 8 7.19 -1.74 -2.08
CA ILE A 8 6.14 -2.46 -2.81
C ILE A 8 5.07 -1.45 -3.19
N GLY A 9 4.52 -1.56 -4.39
CA GLY A 9 3.42 -0.70 -4.83
C GLY A 9 2.34 -1.46 -5.58
N ASP A 10 1.13 -0.93 -5.52
CA ASP A 10 -0.01 -1.34 -6.34
C ASP A 10 -0.22 -2.85 -6.33
N VAL A 11 -0.53 -3.39 -5.16
CA VAL A 11 -0.63 -4.84 -4.92
C VAL A 11 -1.77 -5.48 -5.70
N HIS A 12 -2.91 -4.80 -5.81
CA HIS A 12 -4.09 -5.23 -6.57
C HIS A 12 -4.39 -6.72 -6.42
N SER A 13 -4.48 -7.17 -5.16
CA SER A 13 -4.81 -8.56 -4.77
C SER A 13 -3.88 -9.65 -5.31
N GLU A 14 -2.75 -9.28 -5.88
CA GLU A 14 -1.75 -10.20 -6.44
C GLU A 14 -0.94 -10.88 -5.32
N HIS A 15 -1.61 -11.72 -4.55
CA HIS A 15 -1.05 -12.32 -3.32
C HIS A 15 0.19 -13.20 -3.58
N LEU A 16 0.26 -13.90 -4.71
CA LEU A 16 1.42 -14.73 -5.03
C LEU A 16 2.65 -13.88 -5.33
N ARG A 17 2.48 -12.82 -6.10
CA ARG A 17 3.56 -11.85 -6.38
C ARG A 17 4.01 -11.10 -5.13
N LEU A 18 3.05 -10.73 -4.28
CA LEU A 18 3.34 -10.07 -3.01
C LEU A 18 4.20 -10.97 -2.12
N ARG A 19 3.85 -12.25 -2.00
CA ARG A 19 4.65 -13.21 -1.23
C ARG A 19 6.07 -13.36 -1.77
N GLN A 20 6.22 -13.44 -3.09
CA GLN A 20 7.53 -13.53 -3.73
C GLN A 20 8.36 -12.27 -3.44
N ALA A 21 7.74 -11.09 -3.55
CA ALA A 21 8.41 -9.82 -3.28
C ALA A 21 8.87 -9.73 -1.81
N LEU A 22 7.98 -10.06 -0.87
CA LEU A 22 8.31 -10.04 0.56
C LEU A 22 9.44 -11.01 0.89
N GLY A 23 9.39 -12.25 0.36
CA GLY A 23 10.45 -13.24 0.57
C GLY A 23 11.79 -12.80 -0.01
N TRP A 24 11.78 -12.18 -1.18
CA TRP A 24 12.99 -11.63 -1.79
C TRP A 24 13.57 -10.46 -0.96
N LEU A 25 12.71 -9.54 -0.51
CA LEU A 25 13.13 -8.41 0.32
C LEU A 25 13.73 -8.86 1.66
N GLU A 26 13.18 -9.90 2.26
CA GLU A 26 13.72 -10.49 3.49
C GLU A 26 15.17 -10.95 3.27
N GLN A 27 15.45 -11.59 2.13
CA GLN A 27 16.80 -12.02 1.77
C GLN A 27 17.76 -10.86 1.51
N GLN A 28 17.24 -9.68 1.19
CA GLN A 28 18.04 -8.49 0.95
C GLN A 28 18.47 -7.76 2.24
N SER A 29 18.07 -8.25 3.39
CA SER A 29 18.36 -7.63 4.69
C SER A 29 17.96 -6.16 4.75
N VAL A 30 16.75 -5.85 4.29
CA VAL A 30 16.19 -4.50 4.40
C VAL A 30 15.81 -4.21 5.86
N ASP A 31 15.95 -2.96 6.26
CA ASP A 31 15.62 -2.53 7.63
C ASP A 31 14.12 -2.30 7.81
N ALA A 32 13.43 -1.95 6.71
CA ALA A 32 11.98 -1.75 6.70
C ALA A 32 11.43 -2.03 5.31
N VAL A 33 10.16 -2.41 5.25
CA VAL A 33 9.41 -2.52 3.99
C VAL A 33 8.24 -1.54 4.04
N ILE A 34 8.06 -0.81 2.96
CA ILE A 34 6.94 0.12 2.77
C ILE A 34 6.08 -0.31 1.60
N CYS A 35 4.77 -0.02 1.67
CA CYS A 35 3.82 -0.30 0.59
C CYS A 35 2.99 0.94 0.29
N THR A 36 2.94 1.31 -0.99
CA THR A 36 2.25 2.53 -1.45
C THR A 36 0.73 2.39 -1.54
N GLY A 37 0.15 1.25 -1.13
CA GLY A 37 -1.29 1.05 -1.16
C GLY A 37 -1.79 0.35 -2.42
N ASP A 38 -3.07 0.57 -2.72
CA ASP A 38 -3.80 -0.14 -3.78
C ASP A 38 -3.72 -1.66 -3.60
N ILE A 39 -4.16 -2.12 -2.43
CA ILE A 39 -4.21 -3.54 -2.10
C ILE A 39 -5.41 -4.20 -2.79
N ALA A 40 -6.52 -3.47 -2.86
CA ALA A 40 -7.78 -3.91 -3.43
C ALA A 40 -7.80 -3.85 -4.96
N ASP A 41 -8.78 -4.53 -5.52
CA ASP A 41 -9.15 -4.55 -6.93
C ASP A 41 -8.12 -5.26 -7.81
N GLY A 42 -8.26 -6.56 -7.86
CA GLY A 42 -7.42 -7.45 -8.66
C GLY A 42 -7.98 -8.85 -8.73
N GLN A 43 -7.27 -9.73 -9.41
CA GLN A 43 -7.72 -11.11 -9.67
C GLN A 43 -7.38 -12.10 -8.57
N GLY A 44 -6.45 -11.76 -7.69
CA GLY A 44 -5.99 -12.67 -6.65
C GLY A 44 -6.85 -12.62 -5.38
N CYS A 45 -6.21 -12.88 -4.25
CA CYS A 45 -6.89 -13.02 -2.96
C CYS A 45 -6.50 -11.87 -2.03
N ILE A 46 -7.42 -10.91 -1.83
CA ILE A 46 -7.20 -9.77 -0.95
C ILE A 46 -6.93 -10.21 0.50
N GLU A 47 -7.59 -11.30 0.95
CA GLU A 47 -7.39 -11.83 2.30
C GLU A 47 -5.93 -12.26 2.54
N GLN A 48 -5.33 -12.90 1.57
CA GLN A 48 -3.92 -13.28 1.67
C GLN A 48 -2.99 -12.07 1.58
N CYS A 49 -3.37 -11.05 0.82
CA CYS A 49 -2.58 -9.82 0.70
C CYS A 49 -2.50 -9.06 2.02
N TRP A 50 -3.65 -8.73 2.62
CA TRP A 50 -3.61 -7.95 3.86
C TRP A 50 -2.96 -8.72 5.01
N ARG A 51 -3.16 -10.04 5.07
CA ARG A 51 -2.50 -10.89 6.09
C ARG A 51 -0.99 -10.91 5.90
N ALA A 52 -0.51 -10.99 4.66
CA ALA A 52 0.93 -10.96 4.38
C ALA A 52 1.56 -9.62 4.77
N LEU A 53 0.90 -8.51 4.45
CA LEU A 53 1.37 -7.17 4.82
C LEU A 53 1.39 -6.98 6.34
N ALA A 54 0.34 -7.38 7.03
CA ALA A 54 0.25 -7.29 8.48
C ALA A 54 1.29 -8.19 9.16
N GLY A 55 1.42 -9.43 8.70
CA GLY A 55 2.36 -10.41 9.26
C GLY A 55 3.81 -10.01 9.10
N ALA A 56 4.18 -9.40 7.98
CA ALA A 56 5.52 -8.88 7.72
C ALA A 56 5.74 -7.47 8.28
N GLN A 57 4.76 -6.90 8.98
CA GLN A 57 4.83 -5.55 9.56
C GLN A 57 5.23 -4.48 8.54
N VAL A 58 4.66 -4.56 7.34
CA VAL A 58 4.90 -3.60 6.26
C VAL A 58 4.23 -2.28 6.60
N HIS A 59 4.97 -1.17 6.50
CA HIS A 59 4.39 0.17 6.62
C HIS A 59 3.58 0.48 5.38
N THR A 60 2.27 0.45 5.50
CA THR A 60 1.34 0.52 4.36
C THR A 60 0.46 1.77 4.47
N VAL A 61 0.28 2.48 3.36
CA VAL A 61 -0.70 3.57 3.24
C VAL A 61 -1.88 3.12 2.40
N ALA A 62 -3.01 3.79 2.54
CA ALA A 62 -4.19 3.55 1.73
C ALA A 62 -4.01 4.12 0.33
N GLY A 63 -4.33 3.33 -0.70
CA GLY A 63 -4.48 3.81 -2.07
C GLY A 63 -5.93 4.20 -2.38
N ASN A 64 -6.15 4.76 -3.57
CA ASN A 64 -7.49 5.14 -4.00
C ASN A 64 -8.41 3.92 -4.17
N HIS A 65 -7.90 2.79 -4.64
CA HIS A 65 -8.70 1.57 -4.76
C HIS A 65 -9.13 1.02 -3.40
N ASP A 66 -8.30 1.15 -2.37
CA ASP A 66 -8.64 0.76 -1.01
C ASP A 66 -9.78 1.62 -0.46
N ARG A 67 -9.71 2.94 -0.66
CA ARG A 67 -10.76 3.88 -0.29
C ARG A 67 -12.06 3.61 -1.07
N TRP A 68 -11.99 3.39 -2.36
CA TRP A 68 -13.16 3.12 -3.19
C TRP A 68 -13.90 1.84 -2.76
N LEU A 69 -13.15 0.80 -2.40
CA LEU A 69 -13.77 -0.43 -1.88
C LEU A 69 -14.51 -0.15 -0.56
N LEU A 70 -13.88 0.59 0.37
CA LEU A 70 -14.48 0.90 1.66
C LEU A 70 -15.73 1.80 1.53
N ASP A 71 -15.71 2.74 0.60
CA ASP A 71 -16.77 3.74 0.39
C ASP A 71 -17.84 3.26 -0.62
N ASP A 72 -17.67 2.07 -1.18
CA ASP A 72 -18.54 1.53 -2.24
C ASP A 72 -18.61 2.46 -3.47
N GLU A 73 -17.47 3.07 -3.80
CA GLU A 73 -17.30 3.97 -4.95
C GLU A 73 -16.61 3.24 -6.10
N ASN A 74 -16.85 3.71 -7.34
CA ASN A 74 -16.15 3.28 -8.56
C ASN A 74 -16.07 1.75 -8.74
N ARG A 75 -17.12 1.03 -8.31
CA ARG A 75 -17.14 -0.44 -8.39
C ARG A 75 -17.30 -0.99 -9.81
N HIS A 76 -17.28 -0.11 -10.83
CA HIS A 76 -17.23 -0.47 -12.25
C HIS A 76 -15.79 -0.72 -12.76
N VAL A 77 -14.77 -0.42 -11.98
CA VAL A 77 -13.39 -0.66 -12.38
C VAL A 77 -13.13 -2.15 -12.59
N ARG A 78 -12.15 -2.45 -13.43
CA ARG A 78 -11.81 -3.84 -13.76
C ARG A 78 -11.39 -4.59 -12.49
N ASN A 79 -11.92 -5.80 -12.36
CA ASN A 79 -11.65 -6.68 -11.21
C ASN A 79 -12.00 -6.06 -9.86
N ALA A 80 -13.01 -5.20 -9.82
CA ALA A 80 -13.48 -4.59 -8.58
C ALA A 80 -13.89 -5.66 -7.58
N GLN A 81 -13.46 -5.49 -6.34
CA GLN A 81 -13.88 -6.29 -5.21
C GLN A 81 -14.93 -5.51 -4.41
N PHE A 82 -15.73 -6.21 -3.62
CA PHE A 82 -16.83 -5.62 -2.87
C PHE A 82 -16.65 -5.90 -1.38
N ARG A 83 -17.13 -4.99 -0.53
CA ARG A 83 -17.07 -5.13 0.94
C ARG A 83 -17.63 -6.46 1.41
N THR A 84 -18.68 -6.95 0.78
CA THR A 84 -19.33 -8.23 1.12
C THR A 84 -18.41 -9.43 0.88
N GLY A 85 -17.41 -9.30 0.04
CA GLY A 85 -16.42 -10.35 -0.25
C GLY A 85 -15.16 -10.26 0.58
N VAL A 86 -15.06 -9.29 1.51
CA VAL A 86 -13.90 -9.09 2.38
C VAL A 86 -14.29 -9.39 3.83
N SER A 87 -13.43 -10.08 4.57
CA SER A 87 -13.68 -10.40 5.97
C SER A 87 -13.77 -9.13 6.83
N ALA A 88 -14.39 -9.24 8.01
CA ALA A 88 -14.45 -8.13 8.96
C ALA A 88 -13.04 -7.67 9.36
N GLU A 89 -12.11 -8.60 9.55
CA GLU A 89 -10.71 -8.31 9.86
C GLU A 89 -10.01 -7.61 8.70
N GLY A 90 -10.27 -8.04 7.46
CA GLY A 90 -9.73 -7.40 6.25
C GLY A 90 -10.24 -5.98 6.08
N LEU A 91 -11.54 -5.74 6.30
CA LEU A 91 -12.10 -4.39 6.28
C LEU A 91 -11.48 -3.52 7.38
N ALA A 92 -11.31 -4.06 8.58
CA ALA A 92 -10.66 -3.34 9.69
C ALA A 92 -9.21 -2.99 9.34
N PHE A 93 -8.46 -3.90 8.72
CA PHE A 93 -7.11 -3.63 8.25
C PHE A 93 -7.10 -2.46 7.25
N LEU A 94 -7.94 -2.51 6.21
CA LEU A 94 -8.01 -1.45 5.20
C LEU A 94 -8.42 -0.11 5.82
N GLN A 95 -9.37 -0.11 6.76
CA GLN A 95 -9.81 1.11 7.46
C GLN A 95 -8.70 1.70 8.34
N SER A 96 -7.78 0.87 8.84
CA SER A 96 -6.68 1.30 9.70
C SER A 96 -5.54 1.96 8.92
N LEU A 97 -5.50 1.82 7.60
CA LEU A 97 -4.40 2.33 6.78
C LEU A 97 -4.40 3.86 6.77
N PRO A 98 -3.28 4.49 7.16
CA PRO A 98 -3.14 5.94 7.08
C PRO A 98 -2.94 6.38 5.62
N LYS A 99 -3.19 7.65 5.35
CA LYS A 99 -2.85 8.26 4.06
C LYS A 99 -1.37 8.59 3.95
N ILE A 100 -0.73 8.88 5.08
CA ILE A 100 0.69 9.27 5.15
C ILE A 100 1.35 8.50 6.28
N VAL A 101 2.52 7.95 5.99
CA VAL A 101 3.44 7.38 6.99
C VAL A 101 4.75 8.17 6.93
N ARG A 102 5.32 8.49 8.09
CA ARG A 102 6.62 9.15 8.22
C ARG A 102 7.58 8.22 8.95
N LEU A 103 8.75 8.04 8.36
CA LEU A 103 9.80 7.19 8.93
C LEU A 103 11.11 7.99 9.01
N GLU A 104 11.77 7.91 10.16
CA GLU A 104 13.12 8.44 10.30
C GLU A 104 14.13 7.46 9.71
N THR A 105 14.94 7.95 8.78
CA THR A 105 15.95 7.16 8.11
C THR A 105 17.34 7.78 8.29
N ALA A 106 18.38 7.04 7.92
CA ALA A 106 19.73 7.55 7.91
C ALA A 106 19.93 8.76 6.98
N GLY A 107 19.07 8.88 5.95
CA GLY A 107 19.10 10.01 4.99
C GLY A 107 18.14 11.16 5.33
N GLY A 108 17.41 11.08 6.45
CA GLY A 108 16.39 12.04 6.83
C GLY A 108 14.99 11.44 6.91
N GLU A 109 13.96 12.28 7.04
CA GLU A 109 12.58 11.83 7.08
C GLU A 109 12.12 11.32 5.69
N LEU A 110 11.64 10.09 5.64
CA LEU A 110 10.93 9.55 4.49
C LEU A 110 9.44 9.72 4.71
N ARG A 111 8.75 10.27 3.72
CA ARG A 111 7.29 10.37 3.72
C ARG A 111 6.71 9.45 2.67
N LEU A 112 5.88 8.53 3.11
CA LEU A 112 5.18 7.58 2.26
C LEU A 112 3.74 8.04 2.06
N CYS A 113 3.29 8.14 0.82
CA CYS A 113 1.89 8.40 0.45
C CYS A 113 1.59 7.72 -0.89
N HIS A 114 0.31 7.51 -1.21
CA HIS A 114 -0.08 6.89 -2.48
C HIS A 114 -0.01 7.87 -3.65
N GLY A 115 -0.59 9.05 -3.47
CA GLY A 115 -0.52 10.13 -4.44
C GLY A 115 0.42 11.23 -3.94
N MET A 116 -0.15 12.37 -3.57
CA MET A 116 0.60 13.47 -2.98
C MET A 116 -0.08 13.90 -1.68
N ALA A 117 0.66 13.85 -0.58
CA ALA A 117 0.12 14.12 0.76
C ALA A 117 -1.12 13.25 1.02
N ASP A 118 -2.26 13.83 1.36
CA ASP A 118 -3.51 13.11 1.63
C ASP A 118 -4.43 12.96 0.41
N ASP A 119 -3.98 13.41 -0.77
CA ASP A 119 -4.70 13.25 -2.05
C ASP A 119 -4.19 12.02 -2.79
N ASP A 120 -4.94 10.92 -2.72
CA ASP A 120 -4.57 9.65 -3.31
C ASP A 120 -4.72 9.60 -4.85
N MET A 121 -5.29 10.65 -5.47
CA MET A 121 -5.42 10.77 -6.91
C MET A 121 -4.43 11.76 -7.53
N ALA A 122 -3.72 12.53 -6.71
CA ALA A 122 -2.75 13.51 -7.19
C ALA A 122 -1.54 12.81 -7.82
N LYS A 123 -1.04 13.40 -8.91
CA LYS A 123 0.12 12.89 -9.64
C LYS A 123 1.25 13.91 -9.61
N VAL A 124 2.46 13.40 -9.48
CA VAL A 124 3.69 14.19 -9.59
C VAL A 124 4.45 13.73 -10.83
N TRP A 125 4.69 14.64 -11.75
CA TRP A 125 5.44 14.35 -12.97
C TRP A 125 6.88 14.84 -12.82
N PRO A 126 7.87 14.11 -13.35
CA PRO A 126 9.27 14.56 -13.33
C PRO A 126 9.39 15.98 -13.90
N GLY A 127 10.11 16.84 -13.19
CA GLY A 127 10.31 18.24 -13.58
C GLY A 127 9.20 19.20 -13.14
N THR A 128 8.18 18.71 -12.43
CA THR A 128 7.11 19.55 -11.87
C THR A 128 7.15 19.62 -10.35
N GLU A 129 8.20 19.07 -9.75
CA GLU A 129 8.36 19.03 -8.29
C GLU A 129 8.48 20.45 -7.73
N THR A 130 7.84 20.66 -6.60
CA THR A 130 7.90 21.90 -5.82
C THR A 130 8.29 21.58 -4.38
N THR A 131 8.50 22.61 -3.57
CA THR A 131 8.76 22.44 -2.13
C THR A 131 7.59 21.77 -1.40
N ALA A 132 6.37 21.77 -1.98
CA ALA A 132 5.20 21.10 -1.43
C ALA A 132 5.16 19.61 -1.75
N THR A 133 5.87 19.16 -2.78
CA THR A 133 5.98 17.76 -3.17
C THR A 133 7.18 17.07 -2.53
#